data_53a292e50f13deb51792eaed198ee63d
#
_entry.id   53a292e50f13deb51792eaed198ee63d
#
_cell.length_a   1.000
_cell.length_b   1.000
_cell.length_c   1.000
_cell.angle_alpha   90.00
_cell.angle_beta   90.00
_cell.angle_gamma   90.00
#
_symmetry.space_group_name_H-M   'P 1'
#
loop_
_entity.id
_entity.type
_entity.pdbx_description
1 polymer ?
#
loop_
_entity_poly.entity_id
_entity_poly.type
_entity_poly.pdbx_seq_one_letter_code
_entity_poly.pdbx_strand_id
1 'polypeptide(L)'
;PISRTDIAPSQWGRAPHRLSGMSTLDIGQQAPDFTVDTTQGPLSLSDLLAASSRGVVVYFYPKASTPGCTKEACDFRDSLASLTGAGYSVIGVSADSMAALERFAEKQSLTFPLASDPDHEVLEAYGAWGEKKNYGRTYVGIIRSTVVVAPDGTVALAQYNVKATGHVARLRKALGID
;
A
#
# COMPACT_ATOMS: atom_id res chain seq x y z
N PRO A 1 36.84 -20.49 29.75
CA PRO A 1 35.79 -20.71 29.03
C PRO A 1 35.08 -19.49 28.82
N ILE A 2 34.88 -19.16 27.82
CA ILE A 2 34.33 -18.08 27.57
C ILE A 2 33.14 -18.15 27.09
N SER A 3 32.53 -17.78 27.60
CA SER A 3 31.32 -17.72 27.44
C SER A 3 31.03 -16.83 26.36
N ARG A 4 30.68 -17.28 25.50
CA ARG A 4 30.37 -16.57 24.57
C ARG A 4 29.37 -15.88 24.56
N THR A 5 29.04 -15.33 24.69
CA THR A 5 28.22 -14.72 25.06
C THR A 5 27.80 -13.81 24.46
N ASP A 6 27.51 -13.67 23.93
CA ASP A 6 27.04 -12.79 24.20
C ASP A 6 26.97 -11.77 23.33
N ILE A 7 26.75 -11.92 22.24
CA ILE A 7 26.40 -11.09 21.39
C ILE A 7 25.10 -10.64 21.66
N ALA A 8 24.88 -9.51 21.94
CA ALA A 8 23.66 -9.01 22.33
C ALA A 8 22.78 -9.09 21.12
N PRO A 9 21.70 -9.71 21.23
CA PRO A 9 20.79 -9.83 20.14
C PRO A 9 20.30 -8.52 19.63
N SER A 10 20.37 -7.55 20.46
CA SER A 10 19.89 -6.27 20.07
C SER A 10 20.65 -5.69 18.91
N GLN A 11 21.83 -6.18 18.66
CA GLN A 11 22.55 -5.64 17.59
C GLN A 11 22.09 -6.12 16.27
N TRP A 12 21.32 -7.16 16.30
CA TRP A 12 20.87 -7.66 15.08
C TRP A 12 19.68 -6.98 14.62
N GLY A 13 18.90 -6.53 15.41
CA GLY A 13 17.68 -5.93 15.05
C GLY A 13 17.75 -4.56 14.59
N ARG A 14 18.89 -3.93 14.71
CA ARG A 14 18.87 -2.62 14.42
C ARG A 14 19.06 -2.46 13.01
N ALA A 15 18.12 -2.36 12.30
CA ALA A 15 18.20 -2.09 10.95
C ALA A 15 18.90 -0.81 10.81
N PRO A 16 19.66 -0.68 9.85
CA PRO A 16 20.36 0.50 9.70
C PRO A 16 19.38 1.55 9.49
N HIS A 17 19.56 2.57 10.18
CA HIS A 17 18.65 3.52 10.10
C HIS A 17 18.47 3.98 8.81
N ARG A 18 17.40 3.92 8.37
CA ARG A 18 17.08 4.36 7.30
C ARG A 18 17.15 5.71 7.33
N LEU A 19 18.10 6.35 7.04
CA LEU A 19 18.19 7.66 7.16
C LEU A 19 17.24 8.37 6.36
N SER A 20 16.82 7.98 5.32
CA SER A 20 15.94 8.76 4.53
C SER A 20 14.54 8.30 4.69
N GLY A 21 14.33 7.31 5.43
CA GLY A 21 13.00 6.88 5.62
C GLY A 21 12.34 6.35 4.41
N MET A 22 13.05 6.21 3.34
CA MET A 22 12.38 5.85 2.21
C MET A 22 12.75 4.55 1.74
N SER A 23 12.73 3.55 2.52
CA SER A 23 13.05 2.24 2.10
C SER A 23 11.87 1.57 1.49
N THR A 24 11.98 1.19 0.26
CA THR A 24 10.98 0.35 -0.37
C THR A 24 11.05 -1.05 0.23
N LEU A 25 9.93 -1.76 0.14
CA LEU A 25 9.87 -3.12 0.67
C LEU A 25 10.23 -4.12 -0.42
N ASP A 26 10.85 -5.21 -0.01
CA ASP A 26 11.20 -6.28 -0.94
C ASP A 26 10.33 -7.50 -0.69
N ILE A 27 10.19 -8.32 -1.71
CA ILE A 27 9.43 -9.58 -1.60
C ILE A 27 10.04 -10.43 -0.49
N GLY A 28 9.20 -10.97 0.36
CA GLY A 28 9.61 -11.80 1.48
C GLY A 28 9.81 -11.03 2.79
N GLN A 29 9.88 -9.71 2.70
CA GLN A 29 10.06 -8.88 3.88
C GLN A 29 8.74 -8.78 4.64
N GLN A 30 8.79 -8.63 5.94
CA GLN A 30 7.57 -8.46 6.73
C GLN A 30 6.93 -7.12 6.39
N ALA A 31 5.67 -7.12 6.00
CA ALA A 31 4.95 -5.89 5.72
C ALA A 31 4.61 -5.20 7.04
N PRO A 32 4.81 -3.89 7.15
CA PRO A 32 4.44 -3.17 8.37
C PRO A 32 2.93 -3.25 8.62
N ASP A 33 2.56 -3.53 9.86
CA ASP A 33 1.15 -3.52 10.23
C ASP A 33 0.68 -2.08 10.35
N PHE A 34 -0.60 -1.86 10.24
CA PHE A 34 -1.18 -0.54 10.37
C PHE A 34 -2.61 -0.64 10.85
N THR A 35 -3.09 0.44 11.44
CA THR A 35 -4.50 0.63 11.76
C THR A 35 -4.86 2.02 11.29
N VAL A 36 -5.82 2.14 10.42
CA VAL A 36 -6.17 3.40 9.79
C VAL A 36 -7.67 3.58 9.73
N ASP A 37 -8.08 4.84 9.62
CA ASP A 37 -9.49 5.14 9.38
C ASP A 37 -9.74 5.01 7.89
N THR A 38 -10.83 4.38 7.54
CA THR A 38 -11.19 4.20 6.14
C THR A 38 -12.64 4.59 5.90
N THR A 39 -13.03 4.64 4.65
CA THR A 39 -14.41 4.91 4.26
C THR A 39 -15.37 3.81 4.74
N GLN A 40 -14.82 2.71 5.24
CA GLN A 40 -15.64 1.60 5.77
C GLN A 40 -15.36 1.39 7.25
N GLY A 41 -14.85 2.41 7.95
CA GLY A 41 -14.54 2.32 9.38
C GLY A 41 -13.07 2.02 9.60
N PRO A 42 -12.63 1.95 10.87
CA PRO A 42 -11.23 1.63 11.16
C PRO A 42 -10.90 0.21 10.71
N LEU A 43 -9.76 0.06 10.05
CA LEU A 43 -9.29 -1.25 9.59
C LEU A 43 -7.79 -1.38 9.84
N SER A 44 -7.35 -2.58 10.17
CA SER A 44 -5.93 -2.87 10.29
C SER A 44 -5.51 -3.83 9.17
N LEU A 45 -4.23 -3.91 8.91
CA LEU A 45 -3.71 -4.90 7.97
C LEU A 45 -4.10 -6.31 8.44
N SER A 46 -4.02 -6.56 9.75
CA SER A 46 -4.39 -7.85 10.30
C SER A 46 -5.86 -8.20 10.02
N ASP A 47 -6.75 -7.22 10.13
CA ASP A 47 -8.16 -7.44 9.82
C ASP A 47 -8.35 -7.81 8.35
N LEU A 48 -7.64 -7.13 7.47
CA LEU A 48 -7.76 -7.37 6.04
C LEU A 48 -7.18 -8.73 5.66
N LEU A 49 -6.07 -9.11 6.28
CA LEU A 49 -5.46 -10.41 6.03
C LEU A 49 -6.38 -11.54 6.52
N ALA A 50 -7.02 -11.35 7.67
CA ALA A 50 -7.94 -12.35 8.21
C ALA A 50 -9.15 -12.55 7.28
N ALA A 51 -9.53 -11.53 6.54
CA ALA A 51 -10.68 -11.60 5.63
C ALA A 51 -10.30 -12.08 4.23
N SER A 52 -9.02 -12.32 3.96
CA SER A 52 -8.58 -12.71 2.63
C SER A 52 -7.96 -14.10 2.67
N SER A 53 -8.04 -14.83 1.56
CA SER A 53 -7.41 -16.14 1.50
C SER A 53 -6.05 -16.09 0.81
N ARG A 54 -5.81 -15.10 -0.05
CA ARG A 54 -4.54 -15.00 -0.76
C ARG A 54 -3.76 -13.74 -0.47
N GLY A 55 -4.34 -12.78 0.21
CA GLY A 55 -3.62 -11.60 0.63
C GLY A 55 -4.37 -10.30 0.42
N VAL A 56 -3.65 -9.20 0.61
CA VAL A 56 -4.22 -7.86 0.55
C VAL A 56 -3.42 -7.04 -0.47
N VAL A 57 -4.14 -6.37 -1.35
CA VAL A 57 -3.54 -5.42 -2.28
C VAL A 57 -3.65 -4.05 -1.63
N VAL A 58 -2.51 -3.47 -1.27
CA VAL A 58 -2.45 -2.13 -0.68
C VAL A 58 -1.88 -1.21 -1.75
N TYR A 59 -2.69 -0.29 -2.25
CA TYR A 59 -2.17 0.63 -3.26
C TYR A 59 -2.18 2.07 -2.75
N PHE A 60 -1.16 2.81 -3.14
CA PHE A 60 -0.95 4.17 -2.69
C PHE A 60 -1.08 5.11 -3.88
N TYR A 61 -1.85 6.17 -3.73
CA TYR A 61 -2.11 7.12 -4.80
C TYR A 61 -2.00 8.55 -4.28
N PRO A 62 -1.55 9.48 -5.13
CA PRO A 62 -1.22 10.84 -4.66
C PRO A 62 -2.39 11.65 -4.16
N LYS A 63 -3.53 11.64 -4.85
CA LYS A 63 -4.63 12.50 -4.43
C LYS A 63 -5.94 12.08 -5.05
N ALA A 64 -6.96 11.95 -4.21
CA ALA A 64 -8.31 11.60 -4.64
C ALA A 64 -8.84 12.62 -5.65
N SER A 65 -9.69 12.15 -6.54
CA SER A 65 -10.38 12.97 -7.54
C SER A 65 -9.50 13.62 -8.61
N THR A 66 -8.22 13.23 -8.67
CA THR A 66 -7.37 13.64 -9.80
C THR A 66 -7.55 12.63 -10.93
N PRO A 67 -7.28 13.00 -12.19
CA PRO A 67 -7.54 12.09 -13.32
C PRO A 67 -6.86 10.73 -13.23
N GLY A 68 -5.57 10.71 -12.92
CA GLY A 68 -4.84 9.43 -12.81
C GLY A 68 -5.33 8.57 -11.67
N CYS A 69 -5.58 9.18 -10.52
CA CYS A 69 -6.06 8.43 -9.36
C CYS A 69 -7.49 7.95 -9.56
N THR A 70 -8.31 8.72 -10.26
CA THR A 70 -9.67 8.32 -10.61
C THR A 70 -9.63 7.12 -11.56
N LYS A 71 -8.75 7.15 -12.56
CA LYS A 71 -8.60 6.06 -13.50
C LYS A 71 -8.17 4.78 -12.78
N GLU A 72 -7.17 4.89 -11.93
CA GLU A 72 -6.67 3.74 -11.17
C GLU A 72 -7.75 3.17 -10.26
N ALA A 73 -8.45 4.03 -9.52
CA ALA A 73 -9.50 3.60 -8.61
C ALA A 73 -10.65 2.92 -9.36
N CYS A 74 -11.05 3.47 -10.50
CA CYS A 74 -12.09 2.87 -11.31
C CYS A 74 -11.66 1.53 -11.90
N ASP A 75 -10.40 1.40 -12.27
CA ASP A 75 -9.88 0.13 -12.77
C ASP A 75 -9.87 -0.92 -11.65
N PHE A 76 -9.54 -0.54 -10.41
CA PHE A 76 -9.66 -1.46 -9.28
C PHE A 76 -11.12 -1.80 -9.01
N ARG A 77 -12.02 -0.81 -9.08
CA ARG A 77 -13.46 -1.05 -8.90
C ARG A 77 -13.96 -2.08 -9.90
N ASP A 78 -13.59 -1.89 -11.17
CA ASP A 78 -14.07 -2.76 -12.24
C ASP A 78 -13.43 -4.16 -12.16
N SER A 79 -12.27 -4.29 -11.52
CA SER A 79 -11.60 -5.56 -11.36
C SER A 79 -11.84 -6.19 -9.99
N LEU A 80 -12.62 -5.53 -9.14
CA LEU A 80 -12.75 -5.97 -7.74
C LEU A 80 -13.32 -7.38 -7.62
N ALA A 81 -14.32 -7.72 -8.43
CA ALA A 81 -14.90 -9.05 -8.39
C ALA A 81 -13.87 -10.12 -8.73
N SER A 82 -12.98 -9.85 -9.69
CA SER A 82 -11.92 -10.80 -10.05
C SER A 82 -10.89 -10.92 -8.92
N LEU A 83 -10.53 -9.80 -8.31
CA LEU A 83 -9.54 -9.80 -7.23
C LEU A 83 -10.09 -10.49 -5.98
N THR A 84 -11.30 -10.14 -5.57
CA THR A 84 -11.90 -10.76 -4.38
C THR A 84 -12.25 -12.21 -4.65
N GLY A 85 -12.68 -12.54 -5.85
CA GLY A 85 -12.94 -13.93 -6.23
C GLY A 85 -11.69 -14.78 -6.22
N ALA A 86 -10.52 -14.16 -6.43
CA ALA A 86 -9.24 -14.85 -6.35
C ALA A 86 -8.70 -14.88 -4.91
N GLY A 87 -9.38 -14.27 -3.96
CA GLY A 87 -8.96 -14.32 -2.55
C GLY A 87 -8.22 -13.09 -2.04
N TYR A 88 -8.22 -11.99 -2.80
CA TYR A 88 -7.52 -10.78 -2.40
C TYR A 88 -8.49 -9.72 -1.88
N SER A 89 -8.08 -8.99 -0.85
CA SER A 89 -8.77 -7.77 -0.43
C SER A 89 -8.01 -6.58 -1.01
N VAL A 90 -8.68 -5.46 -1.20
CA VAL A 90 -8.05 -4.26 -1.77
C VAL A 90 -8.28 -3.08 -0.84
N ILE A 91 -7.25 -2.29 -0.60
CA ILE A 91 -7.37 -1.04 0.14
C ILE A 91 -6.52 0.01 -0.55
N GLY A 92 -7.06 1.21 -0.72
CA GLY A 92 -6.32 2.34 -1.26
C GLY A 92 -5.93 3.28 -0.14
N VAL A 93 -4.74 3.86 -0.21
CA VAL A 93 -4.21 4.73 0.84
C VAL A 93 -3.71 6.04 0.23
N SER A 94 -4.11 7.14 0.81
CA SER A 94 -3.59 8.46 0.44
C SER A 94 -3.57 9.34 1.68
N ALA A 95 -3.05 10.55 1.54
CA ALA A 95 -3.03 11.52 2.63
C ALA A 95 -4.29 12.40 2.64
N ASP A 96 -5.26 12.14 1.81
CA ASP A 96 -6.49 12.92 1.75
C ASP A 96 -7.31 12.80 3.04
N SER A 97 -8.12 13.80 3.31
CA SER A 97 -9.02 13.76 4.47
C SER A 97 -10.12 12.73 4.26
N MET A 98 -10.70 12.28 5.36
CA MET A 98 -11.83 11.34 5.27
C MET A 98 -12.98 11.92 4.46
N ALA A 99 -13.27 13.21 4.60
CA ALA A 99 -14.35 13.82 3.85
C ALA A 99 -14.07 13.75 2.34
N ALA A 100 -12.84 13.99 1.92
CA ALA A 100 -12.48 13.90 0.51
C ALA A 100 -12.58 12.47 0.00
N LEU A 101 -12.17 11.49 0.82
CA LEU A 101 -12.22 10.08 0.43
C LEU A 101 -13.66 9.59 0.34
N GLU A 102 -14.54 10.04 1.24
CA GLU A 102 -15.94 9.66 1.19
C GLU A 102 -16.62 10.20 -0.05
N ARG A 103 -16.31 11.44 -0.42
CA ARG A 103 -16.85 12.02 -1.66
C ARG A 103 -16.32 11.26 -2.88
N PHE A 104 -15.05 10.91 -2.87
CA PHE A 104 -14.44 10.17 -3.97
C PHE A 104 -15.08 8.78 -4.11
N ALA A 105 -15.20 8.06 -3.01
CA ALA A 105 -15.81 6.74 -3.01
C ALA A 105 -17.24 6.79 -3.51
N GLU A 106 -18.01 7.78 -3.07
CA GLU A 106 -19.37 7.91 -3.50
C GLU A 106 -19.47 8.28 -4.97
N LYS A 107 -18.72 9.26 -5.40
CA LYS A 107 -18.78 9.72 -6.79
C LYS A 107 -18.37 8.64 -7.76
N GLN A 108 -17.38 7.83 -7.43
CA GLN A 108 -16.88 6.80 -8.31
C GLN A 108 -17.44 5.42 -8.00
N SER A 109 -18.36 5.32 -7.06
CA SER A 109 -18.97 4.05 -6.66
C SER A 109 -17.92 3.00 -6.26
N LEU A 110 -16.95 3.43 -5.45
CA LEU A 110 -15.91 2.53 -4.99
C LEU A 110 -16.42 1.72 -3.80
N THR A 111 -16.30 0.42 -3.87
CA THR A 111 -16.82 -0.47 -2.83
C THR A 111 -15.73 -1.08 -1.98
N PHE A 112 -14.47 -0.78 -2.28
CA PHE A 112 -13.37 -1.18 -1.42
C PHE A 112 -12.96 -0.01 -0.52
N PRO A 113 -12.33 -0.26 0.63
CA PRO A 113 -12.01 0.83 1.57
C PRO A 113 -10.91 1.75 1.06
N LEU A 114 -11.07 3.03 1.34
CA LEU A 114 -10.04 4.04 1.09
C LEU A 114 -9.59 4.56 2.45
N ALA A 115 -8.30 4.47 2.72
CA ALA A 115 -7.72 4.86 4.00
C ALA A 115 -7.11 6.25 3.94
N SER A 116 -7.27 6.98 5.03
CA SER A 116 -6.70 8.31 5.20
C SER A 116 -5.44 8.20 6.05
N ASP A 117 -4.32 8.69 5.53
CA ASP A 117 -3.04 8.67 6.23
C ASP A 117 -2.44 10.08 6.22
N PRO A 118 -3.08 11.03 6.90
CA PRO A 118 -2.67 12.44 6.80
C PRO A 118 -1.28 12.71 7.38
N ASP A 119 -0.82 11.87 8.29
CA ASP A 119 0.51 12.04 8.88
C ASP A 119 1.58 11.24 8.14
N HIS A 120 1.22 10.57 7.07
CA HIS A 120 2.13 9.82 6.21
C HIS A 120 2.81 8.63 6.89
N GLU A 121 2.26 8.15 7.99
CA GLU A 121 2.88 7.05 8.73
C GLU A 121 2.92 5.75 7.94
N VAL A 122 1.80 5.36 7.37
CA VAL A 122 1.73 4.14 6.55
C VAL A 122 2.48 4.35 5.24
N LEU A 123 2.32 5.52 4.64
CA LEU A 123 3.00 5.85 3.40
C LEU A 123 4.52 5.73 3.55
N GLU A 124 5.06 6.25 4.64
CA GLU A 124 6.50 6.17 4.88
C GLU A 124 6.93 4.75 5.21
N ALA A 125 6.16 4.05 6.03
CA ALA A 125 6.48 2.69 6.41
C ALA A 125 6.55 1.74 5.21
N TYR A 126 5.71 2.01 4.20
CA TYR A 126 5.67 1.19 2.99
C TYR A 126 6.59 1.71 1.88
N GLY A 127 7.30 2.79 2.10
CA GLY A 127 8.20 3.34 1.09
C GLY A 127 7.50 4.10 -0.04
N ALA A 128 6.24 4.47 0.16
CA ALA A 128 5.45 5.17 -0.86
C ALA A 128 5.47 6.69 -0.69
N TRP A 129 6.36 7.20 0.13
CA TRP A 129 6.50 8.62 0.36
C TRP A 129 7.95 9.02 0.16
N GLY A 130 8.20 9.99 -0.68
CA GLY A 130 9.57 10.39 -0.95
C GLY A 130 9.68 11.42 -2.05
N GLU A 131 10.88 11.59 -2.55
CA GLU A 131 11.13 12.57 -3.57
C GLU A 131 10.57 12.16 -4.91
N LYS A 132 9.94 13.12 -5.56
CA LYS A 132 9.36 12.92 -6.87
C LYS A 132 9.90 14.02 -7.78
N LYS A 133 10.10 13.69 -9.05
CA LYS A 133 10.53 14.67 -10.04
C LYS A 133 9.42 14.85 -11.04
N ASN A 134 9.13 16.09 -11.35
CA ASN A 134 8.11 16.40 -12.32
C ASN A 134 8.48 17.71 -13.00
N TYR A 135 8.65 17.67 -14.30
CA TYR A 135 9.04 18.85 -15.09
C TYR A 135 10.27 19.54 -14.53
N GLY A 136 11.27 18.77 -14.19
CA GLY A 136 12.52 19.34 -13.69
C GLY A 136 12.51 19.79 -12.24
N ARG A 137 11.36 19.66 -11.57
CA ARG A 137 11.28 20.04 -10.17
C ARG A 137 11.30 18.80 -9.31
N THR A 138 11.93 18.92 -8.15
CA THR A 138 11.93 17.83 -7.15
C THR A 138 11.06 18.27 -5.99
N TYR A 139 10.17 17.41 -5.57
CA TYR A 139 9.31 17.68 -4.41
C TYR A 139 9.04 16.37 -3.68
N VAL A 140 8.58 16.46 -2.44
CA VAL A 140 8.30 15.28 -1.64
C VAL A 140 6.80 15.02 -1.69
N GLY A 141 6.43 13.79 -1.91
CA GLY A 141 5.01 13.43 -1.97
C GLY A 141 4.83 11.93 -2.06
N ILE A 142 3.60 11.53 -2.35
CA ILE A 142 3.25 10.11 -2.46
C ILE A 142 3.74 9.58 -3.80
N ILE A 143 4.43 8.46 -3.75
CA ILE A 143 4.88 7.75 -4.92
C ILE A 143 3.84 6.67 -5.21
N ARG A 144 3.20 6.72 -6.37
CA ARG A 144 2.15 5.76 -6.73
C ARG A 144 2.74 4.35 -6.71
N SER A 145 2.23 3.51 -5.85
CA SER A 145 2.84 2.21 -5.57
C SER A 145 1.76 1.19 -5.23
N THR A 146 2.08 -0.07 -5.36
CA THR A 146 1.21 -1.16 -4.94
C THR A 146 2.04 -2.24 -4.27
N VAL A 147 1.63 -2.64 -3.09
CA VAL A 147 2.27 -3.72 -2.36
C VAL A 147 1.21 -4.78 -2.10
N VAL A 148 1.49 -6.02 -2.44
CA VAL A 148 0.60 -7.13 -2.15
C VAL A 148 1.18 -7.89 -0.98
N VAL A 149 0.39 -8.04 0.08
CA VAL A 149 0.81 -8.70 1.31
C VAL A 149 0.19 -10.09 1.36
N ALA A 150 1.02 -11.10 1.52
CA ALA A 150 0.57 -12.49 1.61
C ALA A 150 -0.15 -12.75 2.94
N PRO A 151 -0.92 -13.81 3.06
CA PRO A 151 -1.66 -14.09 4.30
C PRO A 151 -0.80 -14.20 5.56
N ASP A 152 0.47 -14.56 5.41
CA ASP A 152 1.38 -14.64 6.55
C ASP A 152 1.99 -13.29 6.92
N GLY A 153 1.61 -12.23 6.25
CA GLY A 153 2.10 -10.89 6.55
C GLY A 153 3.35 -10.47 5.79
N THR A 154 3.87 -11.33 4.92
CA THR A 154 5.06 -10.97 4.15
C THR A 154 4.69 -10.37 2.80
N VAL A 155 5.60 -9.58 2.25
CA VAL A 155 5.38 -8.94 0.95
C VAL A 155 5.47 -9.97 -0.16
N ALA A 156 4.40 -10.13 -0.92
CA ALA A 156 4.37 -11.04 -2.06
C ALA A 156 4.72 -10.33 -3.36
N LEU A 157 4.46 -9.05 -3.44
CA LEU A 157 4.75 -8.24 -4.63
C LEU A 157 4.87 -6.79 -4.20
N ALA A 158 5.80 -6.07 -4.77
CA ALA A 158 5.95 -4.64 -4.49
C ALA A 158 6.33 -3.93 -5.78
N GLN A 159 5.53 -2.95 -6.17
CA GLN A 159 5.75 -2.18 -7.38
C GLN A 159 5.70 -0.70 -7.02
N TYR A 160 6.77 0.01 -7.28
CA TYR A 160 6.87 1.41 -6.93
C TYR A 160 6.94 2.27 -8.18
N ASN A 161 6.50 3.49 -8.07
CA ASN A 161 6.53 4.48 -9.13
C ASN A 161 5.83 3.96 -10.40
N VAL A 162 4.62 3.46 -10.22
CA VAL A 162 3.85 2.88 -11.31
C VAL A 162 2.99 3.95 -11.99
N LYS A 163 2.63 3.71 -13.22
CA LYS A 163 1.74 4.60 -13.94
C LYS A 163 0.30 4.14 -13.71
N ALA A 164 -0.60 5.10 -13.57
CA ALA A 164 -2.01 4.78 -13.34
C ALA A 164 -2.63 4.00 -14.49
N THR A 165 -2.32 4.42 -15.73
CA THR A 165 -2.93 3.78 -16.89
C THR A 165 -2.43 2.35 -17.06
N GLY A 166 -3.35 1.41 -17.08
CA GLY A 166 -3.03 -0.01 -17.30
C GLY A 166 -2.42 -0.71 -16.10
N HIS A 167 -2.27 -0.03 -14.95
CA HIS A 167 -1.64 -0.63 -13.78
C HIS A 167 -2.40 -1.85 -13.26
N VAL A 168 -3.72 -1.73 -13.13
CA VAL A 168 -4.52 -2.81 -12.56
C VAL A 168 -4.50 -4.05 -13.45
N ALA A 169 -4.51 -3.86 -14.77
CA ALA A 169 -4.41 -4.99 -15.69
C ALA A 169 -3.06 -5.70 -15.55
N ARG A 170 -1.98 -4.92 -15.42
CA ARG A 170 -0.65 -5.49 -15.22
C ARG A 170 -0.55 -6.21 -13.87
N LEU A 171 -1.18 -5.64 -12.85
CA LEU A 171 -1.21 -6.24 -11.52
C LEU A 171 -1.93 -7.59 -11.55
N ARG A 172 -3.10 -7.64 -12.19
CA ARG A 172 -3.85 -8.89 -12.30
C ARG A 172 -3.02 -9.94 -12.99
N LYS A 173 -2.31 -9.56 -14.05
CA LYS A 173 -1.47 -10.49 -14.78
C LYS A 173 -0.33 -10.98 -13.87
N ALA A 174 0.29 -10.10 -13.11
CA ALA A 174 1.36 -10.46 -12.19
C ALA A 174 0.87 -11.41 -11.10
N LEU A 175 -0.41 -11.31 -10.71
CA LEU A 175 -0.98 -12.18 -9.69
C LEU A 175 -1.58 -13.46 -10.28
N GLY A 176 -1.51 -13.63 -11.59
CA GLY A 176 -2.04 -14.82 -12.24
C GLY A 176 -3.57 -14.82 -12.38
N ILE A 177 -4.16 -13.63 -12.39
CA ILE A 177 -5.60 -13.47 -12.52
C ILE A 177 -5.89 -12.89 -13.88
N ASP A 178 -6.80 -13.46 -14.59
CA ASP A 178 -7.10 -12.94 -15.91
C ASP A 178 -7.89 -11.69 -15.96
#